data_974e21b3e89635a48982d26a836b9668
#
_entry.id   974e21b3e89635a48982d26a836b9668
#
_cell.length_a   1.000
_cell.length_b   1.000
_cell.length_c   1.000
_cell.angle_alpha   90.00
_cell.angle_beta   90.00
_cell.angle_gamma   90.00
#
_symmetry.space_group_name_H-M   'P 1'
#
loop_
_entity.id
_entity.type
_entity.pdbx_description
1 polymer ?
#
loop_
_entity_poly.entity_id
_entity_poly.type
_entity_poly.pdbx_seq_one_letter_code
_entity_poly.pdbx_strand_id
1 'polypeptide(L)'
;MRVNQMIPEEAPTSLPSRAFLPYPTSTLSPRIVPTDLSSFKSRGISEVERDLQQKLVELREEYLRAIDHFNWNKLVYEAEIQFEPVIGETYHLYEMRGRRTLSMIEPHRWPQRHLATVRLNVDRQWKIVETAAEVDPRT
;
A
#
# COMPACT_ATOMS: atom_id res chain seq x y z
N MET A 1 12.21 -44.22 -16.16
CA MET A 1 12.18 -43.63 -16.20
C MET A 1 12.14 -42.78 -16.66
N ARG A 2 11.84 -42.87 -16.66
CA ARG A 2 11.65 -42.06 -16.92
C ARG A 2 11.21 -41.17 -17.16
N VAL A 3 10.93 -41.22 -17.28
CA VAL A 3 10.56 -40.42 -17.29
C VAL A 3 10.36 -39.54 -17.73
N ASN A 4 10.17 -39.79 -17.88
CA ASN A 4 10.11 -39.00 -18.10
C ASN A 4 9.85 -38.37 -18.71
N GLN A 5 9.60 -38.48 -18.73
CA GLN A 5 9.44 -37.95 -19.07
C GLN A 5 9.07 -37.32 -19.54
N MET A 6 8.63 -37.58 -19.58
CA MET A 6 8.31 -36.97 -19.79
C MET A 6 8.00 -36.24 -20.19
N ILE A 7 7.59 -36.39 -20.41
CA ILE A 7 7.37 -35.57 -20.55
C ILE A 7 7.27 -34.95 -21.06
N PRO A 8 7.08 -35.15 -21.50
CA PRO A 8 7.02 -34.32 -21.86
C PRO A 8 6.88 -33.59 -22.35
N GLU A 9 6.48 -33.65 -22.51
CA GLU A 9 6.47 -33.01 -22.75
C GLU A 9 6.21 -32.35 -23.27
N GLU A 10 5.68 -32.60 -23.39
CA GLU A 10 5.44 -31.96 -23.58
C GLU A 10 5.06 -31.36 -24.04
N ALA A 11 4.60 -31.82 -24.29
CA ALA A 11 4.32 -31.16 -24.38
C ALA A 11 4.00 -30.49 -24.75
N PRO A 12 3.69 -30.60 -25.11
CA PRO A 12 3.43 -29.73 -25.31
C PRO A 12 3.27 -28.91 -25.59
N THR A 13 2.90 -29.15 -25.71
CA THR A 13 2.89 -28.34 -25.85
C THR A 13 2.74 -27.51 -26.29
N SER A 14 2.32 -27.93 -26.69
CA SER A 14 2.25 -27.16 -26.99
C SER A 14 1.90 -26.45 -27.44
N LEU A 15 1.33 -26.62 -27.71
CA LEU A 15 0.99 -25.87 -28.03
C LEU A 15 0.78 -25.44 -28.72
N PRO A 16 0.47 -25.73 -29.15
CA PRO A 16 0.22 -25.15 -29.79
C PRO A 16 0.25 -24.57 -30.46
N SER A 17 -0.10 -24.92 -30.84
CA SER A 17 0.01 -24.38 -31.37
C SER A 17 -0.08 -23.87 -32.03
N ARG A 18 -0.51 -24.13 -32.29
CA ARG A 18 -0.71 -23.67 -32.82
C ARG A 18 -0.92 -23.38 -33.41
N ALA A 19 -1.10 -23.74 -33.62
CA ALA A 19 -1.30 -23.49 -34.13
C ALA A 19 -1.71 -23.17 -34.50
N PHE A 20 -2.07 -23.40 -34.67
CA PHE A 20 -2.44 -23.09 -35.09
C PHE A 20 -3.06 -22.42 -35.38
N LEU A 21 -3.27 -22.08 -35.45
CA LEU A 21 -4.00 -21.61 -35.90
C LEU A 21 -4.42 -21.66 -36.91
N PRO A 22 -5.12 -21.57 -36.79
CA PRO A 22 -5.52 -21.75 -37.87
C PRO A 22 -6.48 -21.31 -38.67
N TYR A 23 -6.71 -20.24 -38.67
CA TYR A 23 -7.44 -19.74 -39.74
C TYR A 23 -6.66 -19.84 -40.95
N PRO A 24 -7.17 -20.44 -41.92
CA PRO A 24 -6.52 -20.31 -43.21
C PRO A 24 -6.56 -18.86 -43.52
N THR A 25 -5.44 -18.31 -43.70
CA THR A 25 -5.36 -17.03 -44.29
C THR A 25 -5.80 -17.19 -45.69
N SER A 26 -7.04 -17.00 -45.88
CA SER A 26 -7.58 -17.04 -47.20
C SER A 26 -7.05 -15.83 -47.96
N THR A 27 -6.82 -16.02 -49.22
CA THR A 27 -6.47 -14.91 -50.10
C THR A 27 -7.56 -13.89 -50.18
N LEU A 28 -8.75 -14.25 -49.75
CA LEU A 28 -9.83 -13.32 -49.75
C LEU A 28 -9.88 -12.45 -48.52
N SER A 29 -9.19 -12.87 -47.47
CA SER A 29 -9.11 -12.02 -46.32
C SER A 29 -8.07 -11.00 -46.55
N PRO A 30 -8.39 -9.76 -46.37
CA PRO A 30 -7.38 -8.71 -46.54
C PRO A 30 -6.30 -8.94 -45.53
N ARG A 31 -5.12 -9.00 -46.06
CA ARG A 31 -3.99 -9.07 -45.19
C ARG A 31 -3.81 -7.72 -44.60
N ILE A 32 -4.22 -7.62 -43.40
CA ILE A 32 -3.86 -6.45 -42.64
C ILE A 32 -2.49 -6.74 -42.11
N VAL A 33 -1.52 -6.34 -42.81
CA VAL A 33 -0.18 -6.35 -42.29
C VAL A 33 0.01 -5.05 -41.59
N PRO A 34 0.11 -5.07 -40.28
CA PRO A 34 0.34 -3.81 -39.59
C PRO A 34 1.69 -3.33 -40.02
N THR A 35 1.68 -2.21 -40.69
CA THR A 35 2.92 -1.60 -41.09
C THR A 35 3.71 -1.09 -39.92
N ASP A 36 3.07 -1.07 -38.74
CA ASP A 36 3.69 -0.45 -37.58
C ASP A 36 3.44 -1.24 -36.33
N LEU A 37 3.71 -2.53 -36.42
CA LEU A 37 3.53 -3.41 -35.27
C LEU A 37 4.48 -3.05 -34.13
N SER A 38 5.69 -2.58 -34.48
CA SER A 38 6.64 -2.20 -33.46
C SER A 38 6.18 -0.96 -32.72
N SER A 39 5.53 -0.03 -33.40
CA SER A 39 4.95 1.13 -32.74
C SER A 39 3.80 0.74 -31.84
N PHE A 40 2.96 -0.19 -32.29
CA PHE A 40 1.88 -0.70 -31.47
C PHE A 40 2.43 -1.35 -30.20
N LYS A 41 3.46 -2.16 -30.33
CA LYS A 41 4.06 -2.84 -29.20
C LYS A 41 4.72 -1.85 -28.24
N SER A 42 5.40 -0.84 -28.79
CA SER A 42 6.03 0.17 -27.97
C SER A 42 5.02 0.95 -27.16
N ARG A 43 3.90 1.31 -27.78
CA ARG A 43 2.85 2.03 -27.05
C ARG A 43 2.25 1.15 -25.97
N GLY A 44 2.02 -0.13 -26.29
CA GLY A 44 1.48 -1.07 -25.32
C GLY A 44 2.39 -1.22 -24.12
N ILE A 45 3.69 -1.39 -24.38
CA ILE A 45 4.66 -1.52 -23.30
C ILE A 45 4.69 -0.25 -22.45
N SER A 46 4.67 0.92 -23.12
CA SER A 46 4.69 2.18 -22.39
C SER A 46 3.47 2.34 -21.49
N GLU A 47 2.33 1.89 -21.96
CA GLU A 47 1.11 1.97 -21.15
C GLU A 47 1.19 1.05 -19.94
N VAL A 48 1.69 -0.17 -20.15
CA VAL A 48 1.86 -1.12 -19.06
C VAL A 48 2.86 -0.59 -18.05
N GLU A 49 3.93 0.02 -18.53
CA GLU A 49 4.93 0.63 -17.65
C GLU A 49 4.33 1.77 -16.83
N ARG A 50 3.50 2.59 -17.48
CA ARG A 50 2.87 3.69 -16.76
C ARG A 50 1.94 3.17 -15.67
N ASP A 51 1.18 2.12 -16.00
CA ASP A 51 0.28 1.50 -15.02
C ASP A 51 1.08 0.94 -13.85
N LEU A 52 2.22 0.31 -14.14
CA LEU A 52 3.07 -0.22 -13.09
C LEU A 52 3.62 0.90 -12.21
N GLN A 53 4.09 1.98 -12.83
CA GLN A 53 4.61 3.11 -12.06
C GLN A 53 3.54 3.69 -11.16
N GLN A 54 2.33 3.84 -11.68
CA GLN A 54 1.22 4.34 -10.89
C GLN A 54 0.93 3.42 -9.71
N LYS A 55 0.91 2.11 -9.97
CA LYS A 55 0.65 1.13 -8.91
C LYS A 55 1.74 1.15 -7.84
N LEU A 56 2.98 1.32 -8.27
CA LEU A 56 4.09 1.40 -7.32
C LEU A 56 3.99 2.63 -6.44
N VAL A 57 3.57 3.77 -7.00
CA VAL A 57 3.36 4.97 -6.21
C VAL A 57 2.28 4.74 -5.16
N GLU A 58 1.16 4.14 -5.57
CA GLU A 58 0.06 3.86 -4.66
C GLU A 58 0.49 2.92 -3.54
N LEU A 59 1.23 1.87 -3.88
CA LEU A 59 1.70 0.91 -2.90
C LEU A 59 2.69 1.55 -1.93
N ARG A 60 3.53 2.43 -2.44
CA ARG A 60 4.47 3.13 -1.58
C ARG A 60 3.76 4.02 -0.58
N GLU A 61 2.74 4.75 -1.05
CA GLU A 61 1.98 5.61 -0.16
C GLU A 61 1.23 4.80 0.89
N GLU A 62 0.66 3.68 0.48
CA GLU A 62 -0.01 2.77 1.39
C GLU A 62 0.96 2.24 2.45
N TYR A 63 2.14 1.85 2.00
CA TYR A 63 3.17 1.34 2.88
C TYR A 63 3.58 2.39 3.91
N LEU A 64 3.81 3.61 3.46
CA LEU A 64 4.22 4.69 4.36
C LEU A 64 3.12 5.02 5.37
N ARG A 65 1.86 5.01 4.94
CA ARG A 65 0.76 5.23 5.85
C ARG A 65 0.67 4.12 6.90
N ALA A 66 0.91 2.89 6.48
CA ALA A 66 0.90 1.77 7.43
C ALA A 66 2.00 1.90 8.47
N ILE A 67 3.18 2.34 8.05
CA ILE A 67 4.30 2.55 8.97
C ILE A 67 4.00 3.70 9.92
N ASP A 68 3.45 4.80 9.42
CA ASP A 68 3.09 5.92 10.27
C ASP A 68 2.04 5.51 11.30
N HIS A 69 1.06 4.73 10.86
CA HIS A 69 0.02 4.25 11.76
C HIS A 69 0.62 3.40 12.87
N PHE A 70 1.54 2.50 12.52
CA PHE A 70 2.22 1.68 13.52
C PHE A 70 3.04 2.56 14.49
N ASN A 71 3.78 3.51 13.94
CA ASN A 71 4.65 4.35 14.77
C ASN A 71 3.83 5.20 15.75
N TRP A 72 2.71 5.76 15.29
CA TRP A 72 1.84 6.52 16.19
C TRP A 72 1.25 5.63 17.27
N ASN A 73 0.81 4.43 16.91
CA ASN A 73 0.26 3.52 17.91
C ASN A 73 1.30 3.13 18.95
N LYS A 74 2.51 2.82 18.47
CA LYS A 74 3.60 2.48 19.38
C LYS A 74 3.90 3.64 20.30
N LEU A 75 3.95 4.85 19.75
CA LEU A 75 4.27 6.03 20.55
C LEU A 75 3.21 6.29 21.61
N VAL A 76 1.94 6.14 21.27
CA VAL A 76 0.88 6.36 22.25
C VAL A 76 0.88 5.27 23.31
N TYR A 77 1.06 4.02 22.93
CA TYR A 77 1.10 2.93 23.91
C TYR A 77 2.30 3.00 24.83
N GLU A 78 3.40 3.57 24.37
CA GLU A 78 4.59 3.74 25.20
C GLU A 78 4.53 5.00 26.04
N ALA A 79 3.53 5.84 25.83
CA ALA A 79 3.36 7.05 26.63
C ALA A 79 2.90 6.69 28.04
N GLU A 80 3.09 7.64 28.94
CA GLU A 80 2.61 7.48 30.31
C GLU A 80 1.11 7.67 30.32
N ILE A 81 0.39 6.65 30.75
CA ILE A 81 -1.08 6.69 30.82
C ILE A 81 -1.49 6.34 32.24
N GLN A 82 -2.17 7.27 32.90
CA GLN A 82 -2.54 7.08 34.30
C GLN A 82 -4.02 6.73 34.48
N PHE A 83 -4.67 6.37 33.39
CA PHE A 83 -6.06 5.98 33.42
C PHE A 83 -6.26 4.90 32.35
N GLU A 84 -7.37 4.18 32.43
CA GLU A 84 -7.67 3.20 31.40
C GLU A 84 -8.45 3.88 30.27
N PRO A 85 -7.88 3.96 29.07
CA PRO A 85 -8.57 4.60 27.96
C PRO A 85 -9.85 3.86 27.57
N VAL A 86 -10.87 4.63 27.21
CA VAL A 86 -12.17 4.10 26.84
C VAL A 86 -12.28 4.12 25.31
N ILE A 87 -12.74 3.00 24.78
CA ILE A 87 -12.93 2.89 23.34
C ILE A 87 -13.93 3.93 22.87
N GLY A 88 -13.58 4.63 21.79
CA GLY A 88 -14.42 5.68 21.22
C GLY A 88 -14.15 7.07 21.74
N GLU A 89 -13.40 7.19 22.83
CA GLU A 89 -13.11 8.48 23.41
C GLU A 89 -11.84 9.08 22.82
N THR A 90 -11.73 10.39 22.95
CA THR A 90 -10.62 11.15 22.40
C THR A 90 -9.71 11.60 23.53
N TYR A 91 -8.41 11.48 23.30
CA TYR A 91 -7.40 11.86 24.27
C TYR A 91 -6.33 12.69 23.59
N HIS A 92 -5.48 13.31 24.40
CA HIS A 92 -4.45 14.21 23.87
C HIS A 92 -3.09 13.78 24.37
N LEU A 93 -2.14 13.73 23.46
CA LEU A 93 -0.78 13.32 23.77
C LEU A 93 0.08 14.56 23.94
N TYR A 94 0.79 14.63 25.06
CA TYR A 94 1.63 15.77 25.41
C TYR A 94 3.05 15.33 25.66
N GLU A 95 3.96 16.26 25.51
CA GLU A 95 5.34 16.08 25.92
C GLU A 95 5.59 16.96 27.15
N MET A 96 5.97 16.32 28.26
CA MET A 96 6.23 16.98 29.52
C MET A 96 7.57 16.51 30.06
N ARG A 97 8.51 17.42 30.23
CA ARG A 97 9.81 17.09 30.86
C ARG A 97 10.49 15.92 30.17
N GLY A 98 10.43 15.90 28.84
CA GLY A 98 11.04 14.83 28.06
C GLY A 98 10.28 13.53 28.03
N ARG A 99 9.10 13.50 28.60
CA ARG A 99 8.23 12.31 28.59
C ARG A 99 6.96 12.58 27.83
N ARG A 100 6.42 11.54 27.24
CA ARG A 100 5.14 11.64 26.56
C ARG A 100 4.04 11.15 27.50
N THR A 101 2.97 11.89 27.56
CA THR A 101 1.86 11.60 28.48
C THR A 101 0.55 11.73 27.75
N LEU A 102 -0.31 10.74 27.93
CA LEU A 102 -1.68 10.79 27.39
C LEU A 102 -2.58 11.38 28.44
N SER A 103 -3.41 12.34 28.03
CA SER A 103 -4.26 13.09 28.98
C SER A 103 -5.61 13.39 28.37
N MET A 104 -6.58 13.61 29.24
CA MET A 104 -7.91 14.06 28.84
C MET A 104 -8.01 15.58 28.74
N ILE A 105 -6.98 16.30 29.15
CA ILE A 105 -6.98 17.74 29.16
C ILE A 105 -6.81 18.27 27.74
N GLU A 106 -7.71 19.15 27.33
CA GLU A 106 -7.67 19.73 26.00
C GLU A 106 -6.48 20.67 25.84
N PRO A 107 -5.94 20.81 24.60
CA PRO A 107 -4.72 21.62 24.41
C PRO A 107 -4.87 23.07 24.81
N HIS A 108 -6.06 23.66 24.65
CA HIS A 108 -6.25 25.07 25.00
C HIS A 108 -6.31 25.28 26.51
N ARG A 109 -6.39 24.22 27.28
CA ARG A 109 -6.49 24.30 28.74
C ARG A 109 -5.21 23.89 29.45
N TRP A 110 -4.19 23.51 28.70
CA TRP A 110 -2.96 23.02 29.28
C TRP A 110 -1.77 23.59 28.52
N PRO A 111 -0.80 24.20 29.20
CA PRO A 111 0.34 24.84 28.50
C PRO A 111 1.40 23.86 28.04
N GLN A 112 1.20 22.58 28.21
CA GLN A 112 2.18 21.59 27.80
C GLN A 112 2.21 21.47 26.27
N ARG A 113 3.32 20.96 25.76
CA ARG A 113 3.47 20.81 24.32
C ARG A 113 2.58 19.69 23.82
N HIS A 114 1.60 20.07 23.02
CA HIS A 114 0.65 19.12 22.42
C HIS A 114 1.28 18.44 21.23
N LEU A 115 1.27 17.12 21.23
CA LEU A 115 1.82 16.34 20.13
C LEU A 115 0.74 15.86 19.16
N ALA A 116 -0.34 15.31 19.70
CA ALA A 116 -1.40 14.77 18.87
C ALA A 116 -2.67 14.60 19.66
N THR A 117 -3.80 14.58 18.96
CA THR A 117 -5.08 14.19 19.49
C THR A 117 -5.42 12.84 18.90
N VAL A 118 -5.77 11.87 19.72
CA VAL A 118 -5.93 10.50 19.29
C VAL A 118 -7.24 9.93 19.83
N ARG A 119 -7.77 8.95 19.13
CA ARG A 119 -8.98 8.25 19.53
C ARG A 119 -8.72 6.77 19.52
N LEU A 120 -9.22 6.08 20.55
CA LEU A 120 -9.06 4.63 20.64
C LEU A 120 -10.19 3.94 19.90
N ASN A 121 -9.85 3.10 18.94
CA ASN A 121 -10.83 2.36 18.14
C ASN A 121 -11.24 1.06 18.82
N VAL A 122 -12.28 0.44 18.27
CA VAL A 122 -12.78 -0.83 18.82
C VAL A 122 -11.75 -1.95 18.72
N ASP A 123 -10.83 -1.85 17.77
CA ASP A 123 -9.77 -2.85 17.60
C ASP A 123 -8.54 -2.51 18.44
N ARG A 124 -8.67 -1.57 19.37
CA ARG A 124 -7.61 -1.13 20.28
C ARG A 124 -6.45 -0.49 19.56
N GLN A 125 -6.73 0.15 18.43
CA GLN A 125 -5.73 0.92 17.70
C GLN A 125 -6.05 2.39 17.86
N TRP A 126 -5.00 3.20 17.95
CA TRP A 126 -5.14 4.63 18.10
C TRP A 126 -5.23 5.27 16.72
N LYS A 127 -6.26 6.03 16.52
CA LYS A 127 -6.44 6.80 15.30
C LYS A 127 -6.07 8.23 15.58
N ILE A 128 -5.20 8.79 14.72
CA ILE A 128 -4.77 10.17 14.87
C ILE A 128 -5.87 11.07 14.32
N VAL A 129 -6.38 11.94 15.18
CA VAL A 129 -7.39 12.91 14.78
C VAL A 129 -6.73 14.20 14.33
N GLU A 130 -5.68 14.58 15.04
CA GLU A 130 -5.00 15.83 14.76
C GLU A 130 -3.57 15.74 15.28
N THR A 131 -2.61 16.30 14.55
CA THR A 131 -1.21 16.31 14.99
C THR A 131 -0.72 17.75 14.99
N ALA A 132 0.21 18.03 15.89
CA ALA A 132 0.95 19.27 15.83
C ALA A 132 1.84 19.26 14.59
N ALA A 133 2.05 20.43 13.99
CA ALA A 133 2.64 20.53 12.66
C ALA A 133 4.04 19.93 12.55
N GLU A 134 4.76 19.83 13.65
CA GLU A 134 6.17 19.44 13.61
C GLU A 134 6.45 18.08 14.21
N VAL A 135 5.41 17.29 14.47
CA VAL A 135 5.59 16.02 15.16
C VAL A 135 5.76 14.91 14.15
N ASP A 136 6.84 14.16 14.31
CA ASP A 136 7.11 12.96 13.53
C ASP A 136 7.06 11.77 14.49
N PRO A 137 6.18 10.79 14.26
CA PRO A 137 6.05 9.66 15.17
C PRO A 137 7.30 8.80 15.21
N ARG A 138 8.22 8.99 14.24
CA ARG A 138 9.44 8.21 14.19
C ARG A 138 10.55 8.78 15.07
N THR A 139 10.37 9.96 15.58
CA THR A 139 11.32 10.55 16.53
C THR A 139 10.77 10.49 17.96
#